data_705155bae49d7ddd715ddb43a7fb1cdd
#
_entry.id   705155bae49d7ddd715ddb43a7fb1cdd
#
_cell.length_a   1.000
_cell.length_b   1.000
_cell.length_c   1.000
_cell.angle_alpha   90.00
_cell.angle_beta   90.00
_cell.angle_gamma   90.00
#
_symmetry.space_group_name_H-M   'P 1'
#
loop_
_entity.id
_entity.type
_entity.pdbx_description
1 polymer ?
#
loop_
_entity_poly.entity_id
_entity_poly.type
_entity_poly.pdbx_seq_one_letter_code
_entity_poly.pdbx_strand_id
1 'polypeptide(L)'
;MTTQELPNWLKQRAFLTPDRTALTNGDVEYTFGELWEKAISIGEQLHTIVKHSSHPFLGLMIKNKVESVFLVHAIQQLGFTTVLLNNKLSENELSFQIQDMGLGTVIYDDEFAGKLSFLGGEVEGVSFSQLFGTDPTRFEVKDHFQLDQACSVMYTSGTTGAPKGVLQSYGNHWWSAIGSSLNLGITENDTWLCSVPLFHISGYSILMRSVVYGMNVRLFETFDVEGINRELMSGNVTIMSVVSNMLSRLMKDMGDETYHPRFRCMLLGGGPAPLPLLQKCKENGVPVFQTYGMTETASQIVTLSPEYSMSKLGSAGKPLFPSELKIKNEEGTAKANQEGEILVKGPNVTTGYYRREEANAKSFESGWFHTGDIGYMDEEGFLFVLDRRSDLIISGGENVYPAEIESVLLSCDGVEDAGVAGITSDEWGQVPCAFIVKKDHLTKEDIITHCEKNLASYKRPKKIVFVDELPRNASNKLLRRVLREQWEKGMVADED
;
A
#
# COMPACT_ATOMS: atom_id res chain seq x y z
N MET A 1 14.28 -6.68 -28.00
CA MET A 1 15.07 -6.39 -26.79
C MET A 1 15.26 -7.70 -26.07
N THR A 2 16.49 -8.10 -25.72
CA THR A 2 16.70 -9.29 -24.88
C THR A 2 16.10 -9.01 -23.52
N THR A 3 15.15 -9.82 -23.11
CA THR A 3 14.52 -9.77 -21.79
C THR A 3 15.63 -9.94 -20.73
N GLN A 4 15.75 -9.00 -19.81
CA GLN A 4 16.71 -9.13 -18.73
C GLN A 4 16.13 -10.09 -17.68
N GLU A 5 16.95 -11.07 -17.27
CA GLU A 5 16.58 -12.01 -16.23
C GLU A 5 17.60 -12.00 -15.08
N LEU A 6 17.13 -12.35 -13.90
CA LEU A 6 17.97 -12.56 -12.73
C LEU A 6 17.75 -13.96 -12.18
N PRO A 7 18.76 -14.56 -11.52
CA PRO A 7 18.55 -15.79 -10.76
C PRO A 7 17.39 -15.65 -9.79
N ASN A 8 16.69 -16.74 -9.54
CA ASN A 8 15.63 -16.79 -8.53
C ASN A 8 16.15 -16.25 -7.19
N TRP A 9 15.53 -15.19 -6.70
CA TRP A 9 16.07 -14.39 -5.60
C TRP A 9 16.18 -15.20 -4.30
N LEU A 10 15.12 -15.95 -3.93
CA LEU A 10 15.15 -16.74 -2.70
C LEU A 10 16.10 -17.93 -2.81
N LYS A 11 16.12 -18.63 -3.97
CA LYS A 11 17.07 -19.71 -4.22
C LYS A 11 18.52 -19.22 -4.12
N GLN A 12 18.81 -18.08 -4.75
CA GLN A 12 20.14 -17.47 -4.72
C GLN A 12 20.50 -17.00 -3.30
N ARG A 13 19.54 -16.44 -2.56
CA ARG A 13 19.77 -15.98 -1.18
C ARG A 13 20.04 -17.15 -0.24
N ALA A 14 19.26 -18.21 -0.32
CA ALA A 14 19.48 -19.44 0.46
C ALA A 14 20.82 -20.10 0.13
N PHE A 15 21.27 -20.01 -1.12
CA PHE A 15 22.61 -20.49 -1.51
C PHE A 15 23.74 -19.62 -0.92
N LEU A 16 23.60 -18.27 -0.98
CA LEU A 16 24.65 -17.34 -0.54
C LEU A 16 24.79 -17.27 0.98
N THR A 17 23.68 -17.28 1.71
CA THR A 17 23.65 -17.08 3.18
C THR A 17 22.59 -17.95 3.83
N PRO A 18 22.69 -19.31 3.76
CA PRO A 18 21.65 -20.23 4.24
C PRO A 18 21.33 -20.07 5.72
N ASP A 19 22.34 -19.83 6.53
CA ASP A 19 22.22 -19.79 8.00
C ASP A 19 21.85 -18.40 8.55
N ARG A 20 21.75 -17.37 7.67
CA ARG A 20 21.37 -16.03 8.09
C ARG A 20 19.87 -15.97 8.37
N THR A 21 19.47 -15.36 9.49
CA THR A 21 18.06 -15.14 9.84
C THR A 21 17.35 -14.31 8.76
N ALA A 22 16.24 -14.84 8.25
CA ALA A 22 15.38 -14.23 7.23
C ALA A 22 14.09 -13.66 7.83
N LEU A 23 13.53 -14.34 8.83
CA LEU A 23 12.24 -14.02 9.40
C LEU A 23 12.24 -14.34 10.90
N THR A 24 11.72 -13.41 11.69
CA THR A 24 11.54 -13.58 13.14
C THR A 24 10.10 -13.21 13.51
N ASN A 25 9.41 -14.07 14.25
CA ASN A 25 8.07 -13.83 14.80
C ASN A 25 8.00 -14.32 16.24
N GLY A 26 7.80 -13.43 17.21
CA GLY A 26 7.97 -13.74 18.62
C GLY A 26 9.39 -14.25 18.89
N ASP A 27 9.49 -15.44 19.48
CA ASP A 27 10.77 -16.11 19.78
C ASP A 27 11.20 -17.12 18.70
N VAL A 28 10.44 -17.23 17.61
CA VAL A 28 10.73 -18.17 16.52
C VAL A 28 11.47 -17.44 15.40
N GLU A 29 12.59 -18.03 14.99
CA GLU A 29 13.43 -17.57 13.91
C GLU A 29 13.48 -18.58 12.77
N TYR A 30 13.55 -18.08 11.54
CA TYR A 30 13.78 -18.87 10.33
C TYR A 30 14.96 -18.29 9.57
N THR A 31 15.87 -19.14 9.17
CA THR A 31 16.98 -18.79 8.28
C THR A 31 16.52 -18.70 6.83
N PHE A 32 17.36 -18.15 5.93
CA PHE A 32 17.06 -18.16 4.48
C PHE A 32 17.02 -19.59 3.92
N GLY A 33 17.81 -20.52 4.45
CA GLY A 33 17.72 -21.95 4.11
C GLY A 33 16.36 -22.54 4.45
N GLU A 34 15.91 -22.33 5.69
CA GLU A 34 14.60 -22.80 6.17
C GLU A 34 13.43 -22.11 5.43
N LEU A 35 13.55 -20.79 5.15
CA LEU A 35 12.57 -20.07 4.35
C LEU A 35 12.43 -20.69 2.95
N TRP A 36 13.55 -21.04 2.33
CA TRP A 36 13.56 -21.74 1.05
C TRP A 36 12.87 -23.11 1.13
N GLU A 37 13.22 -23.94 2.11
CA GLU A 37 12.63 -25.27 2.32
C GLU A 37 11.11 -25.18 2.54
N LYS A 38 10.66 -24.22 3.37
CA LYS A 38 9.23 -23.98 3.61
C LYS A 38 8.51 -23.52 2.34
N ALA A 39 9.11 -22.59 1.58
CA ALA A 39 8.53 -22.12 0.33
C ALA A 39 8.39 -23.27 -0.70
N ILE A 40 9.38 -24.17 -0.80
CA ILE A 40 9.29 -25.33 -1.69
C ILE A 40 8.23 -26.31 -1.21
N SER A 41 8.22 -26.67 0.09
CA SER A 41 7.22 -27.59 0.65
C SER A 41 5.79 -27.12 0.42
N ILE A 42 5.51 -25.83 0.70
CA ILE A 42 4.20 -25.23 0.43
C ILE A 42 3.94 -25.15 -1.09
N GLY A 43 4.96 -24.88 -1.88
CA GLY A 43 4.88 -24.89 -3.34
C GLY A 43 4.45 -26.26 -3.89
N GLU A 44 4.94 -27.36 -3.33
CA GLU A 44 4.52 -28.73 -3.71
C GLU A 44 3.06 -29.01 -3.38
N GLN A 45 2.57 -28.54 -2.21
CA GLN A 45 1.15 -28.63 -1.84
C GLN A 45 0.28 -27.78 -2.75
N LEU A 46 0.68 -26.53 -2.96
CA LEU A 46 -0.02 -25.60 -3.85
C LEU A 46 -0.05 -26.10 -5.29
N HIS A 47 1.06 -26.68 -5.77
CA HIS A 47 1.13 -27.26 -7.12
C HIS A 47 0.06 -28.33 -7.34
N THR A 48 -0.21 -29.18 -6.34
CA THR A 48 -1.28 -30.20 -6.43
C THR A 48 -2.64 -29.55 -6.76
N ILE A 49 -2.91 -28.40 -6.19
CA ILE A 49 -4.18 -27.67 -6.38
C ILE A 49 -4.20 -26.97 -7.76
N VAL A 50 -3.12 -26.26 -8.11
CA VAL A 50 -3.13 -25.35 -9.27
C VAL A 50 -2.53 -25.93 -10.55
N LYS A 51 -2.03 -27.17 -10.56
CA LYS A 51 -1.33 -27.80 -11.71
C LYS A 51 -2.15 -27.85 -13.01
N HIS A 52 -3.44 -27.74 -12.92
CA HIS A 52 -4.35 -27.71 -14.08
C HIS A 52 -4.90 -26.29 -14.37
N SER A 53 -4.49 -25.29 -13.58
CA SER A 53 -4.92 -23.92 -13.80
C SER A 53 -4.24 -23.35 -15.06
N SER A 54 -5.05 -22.79 -15.95
CA SER A 54 -4.56 -22.00 -17.09
C SER A 54 -4.37 -20.51 -16.76
N HIS A 55 -4.77 -20.09 -15.55
CA HIS A 55 -4.69 -18.70 -15.11
C HIS A 55 -3.31 -18.41 -14.53
N PRO A 56 -2.65 -17.32 -14.95
CA PRO A 56 -1.32 -16.95 -14.42
C PRO A 56 -1.39 -16.25 -13.05
N PHE A 57 -2.60 -16.01 -12.53
CA PHE A 57 -2.85 -15.24 -11.32
C PHE A 57 -3.40 -16.11 -10.20
N LEU A 58 -2.90 -15.91 -8.97
CA LEU A 58 -3.45 -16.49 -7.75
C LEU A 58 -3.87 -15.39 -6.79
N GLY A 59 -5.12 -15.41 -6.36
CA GLY A 59 -5.63 -14.52 -5.32
C GLY A 59 -5.09 -14.92 -3.96
N LEU A 60 -4.70 -13.94 -3.14
CA LEU A 60 -4.14 -14.17 -1.82
C LEU A 60 -4.74 -13.20 -0.80
N MET A 61 -5.51 -13.73 0.15
CA MET A 61 -6.11 -12.98 1.25
C MET A 61 -5.53 -13.40 2.59
N ILE A 62 -4.59 -12.59 3.10
CA ILE A 62 -3.69 -12.96 4.19
C ILE A 62 -3.62 -11.90 5.29
N LYS A 63 -3.08 -12.32 6.44
CA LYS A 63 -2.51 -11.45 7.47
C LYS A 63 -0.98 -11.52 7.49
N ASN A 64 -0.37 -10.76 8.39
CA ASN A 64 1.07 -10.76 8.63
C ASN A 64 1.45 -11.99 9.49
N LYS A 65 1.27 -13.19 8.94
CA LYS A 65 1.68 -14.47 9.57
C LYS A 65 2.88 -15.06 8.86
N VAL A 66 3.59 -15.92 9.55
CA VAL A 66 4.76 -16.64 9.03
C VAL A 66 4.40 -17.45 7.78
N GLU A 67 3.26 -18.15 7.83
CA GLU A 67 2.71 -18.96 6.74
C GLU A 67 2.43 -18.09 5.48
N SER A 68 1.99 -16.86 5.70
CA SER A 68 1.76 -15.89 4.61
C SER A 68 3.06 -15.52 3.89
N VAL A 69 4.16 -15.36 4.64
CA VAL A 69 5.48 -15.09 4.05
C VAL A 69 5.95 -16.27 3.23
N PHE A 70 5.85 -17.50 3.77
CA PHE A 70 6.21 -18.71 3.05
C PHE A 70 5.39 -18.86 1.76
N LEU A 71 4.09 -18.62 1.83
CA LEU A 71 3.18 -18.76 0.69
C LEU A 71 3.46 -17.73 -0.41
N VAL A 72 3.75 -16.47 -0.05
CA VAL A 72 4.18 -15.46 -1.04
C VAL A 72 5.38 -15.95 -1.84
N HIS A 73 6.38 -16.48 -1.17
CA HIS A 73 7.57 -17.02 -1.84
C HIS A 73 7.27 -18.33 -2.59
N ALA A 74 6.40 -19.20 -2.07
CA ALA A 74 6.00 -20.44 -2.76
C ALA A 74 5.32 -20.15 -4.11
N ILE A 75 4.42 -19.15 -4.15
CA ILE A 75 3.73 -18.72 -5.38
C ILE A 75 4.75 -18.27 -6.44
N GLN A 76 5.79 -17.53 -6.03
CA GLN A 76 6.86 -17.10 -6.93
C GLN A 76 7.65 -18.30 -7.50
N GLN A 77 7.91 -19.36 -6.70
CA GLN A 77 8.61 -20.55 -7.15
C GLN A 77 7.85 -21.30 -8.26
N LEU A 78 6.52 -21.27 -8.18
CA LEU A 78 5.63 -21.84 -9.20
C LEU A 78 5.51 -20.96 -10.46
N GLY A 79 5.95 -19.70 -10.39
CA GLY A 79 5.89 -18.75 -11.49
C GLY A 79 4.53 -18.06 -11.69
N PHE A 80 3.66 -18.11 -10.68
CA PHE A 80 2.40 -17.36 -10.67
C PHE A 80 2.61 -15.92 -10.22
N THR A 81 1.72 -15.05 -10.67
CA THR A 81 1.60 -13.67 -10.18
C THR A 81 0.64 -13.63 -9.00
N THR A 82 1.08 -13.07 -7.88
CA THR A 82 0.26 -12.93 -6.67
C THR A 82 -0.68 -11.74 -6.78
N VAL A 83 -2.00 -11.95 -6.67
CA VAL A 83 -2.99 -10.88 -6.55
C VAL A 83 -3.33 -10.71 -5.08
N LEU A 84 -2.85 -9.62 -4.48
CA LEU A 84 -3.01 -9.36 -3.06
C LEU A 84 -4.36 -8.69 -2.80
N LEU A 85 -5.26 -9.44 -2.16
CA LEU A 85 -6.60 -8.98 -1.81
C LEU A 85 -6.59 -8.33 -0.43
N ASN A 86 -7.08 -7.11 -0.34
CA ASN A 86 -7.18 -6.40 0.92
C ASN A 86 -8.26 -7.03 1.81
N ASN A 87 -7.87 -7.59 2.94
CA ASN A 87 -8.75 -8.30 3.86
C ASN A 87 -9.76 -7.40 4.60
N LYS A 88 -9.68 -6.08 4.43
CA LYS A 88 -10.62 -5.09 4.99
C LYS A 88 -11.78 -4.75 4.04
N LEU A 89 -11.71 -5.18 2.79
CA LEU A 89 -12.74 -4.91 1.78
C LEU A 89 -14.06 -5.64 2.08
N SER A 90 -15.16 -5.11 1.57
CA SER A 90 -16.46 -5.78 1.58
C SER A 90 -16.50 -6.94 0.59
N GLU A 91 -17.51 -7.81 0.70
CA GLU A 91 -17.70 -8.93 -0.23
C GLU A 91 -17.86 -8.47 -1.68
N ASN A 92 -18.61 -7.40 -1.92
CA ASN A 92 -18.82 -6.85 -3.26
C ASN A 92 -17.51 -6.33 -3.87
N GLU A 93 -16.68 -5.64 -3.08
CA GLU A 93 -15.36 -5.16 -3.53
C GLU A 93 -14.41 -6.31 -3.84
N LEU A 94 -14.40 -7.35 -3.00
CA LEU A 94 -13.61 -8.56 -3.24
C LEU A 94 -14.09 -9.31 -4.49
N SER A 95 -15.40 -9.50 -4.63
CA SER A 95 -16.01 -10.12 -5.80
C SER A 95 -15.63 -9.40 -7.09
N PHE A 96 -15.68 -8.05 -7.06
CA PHE A 96 -15.25 -7.24 -8.19
C PHE A 96 -13.79 -7.51 -8.56
N GLN A 97 -12.86 -7.49 -7.59
CA GLN A 97 -11.42 -7.69 -7.86
C GLN A 97 -11.13 -9.10 -8.37
N ILE A 98 -11.79 -10.11 -7.82
CA ILE A 98 -11.67 -11.52 -8.22
C ILE A 98 -12.12 -11.70 -9.68
N GLN A 99 -13.27 -11.14 -10.04
CA GLN A 99 -13.82 -11.20 -11.40
C GLN A 99 -12.98 -10.38 -12.39
N ASP A 100 -12.57 -9.17 -12.02
CA ASP A 100 -11.79 -8.29 -12.88
C ASP A 100 -10.43 -8.91 -13.26
N MET A 101 -9.79 -9.60 -12.31
CA MET A 101 -8.56 -10.35 -12.55
C MET A 101 -8.79 -11.70 -13.24
N GLY A 102 -10.01 -12.21 -13.25
CA GLY A 102 -10.31 -13.55 -13.73
C GLY A 102 -9.62 -14.62 -12.90
N LEU A 103 -9.67 -14.49 -11.56
CA LEU A 103 -9.03 -15.46 -10.67
C LEU A 103 -9.78 -16.80 -10.71
N GLY A 104 -9.06 -17.89 -10.94
CA GLY A 104 -9.59 -19.25 -10.80
C GLY A 104 -9.39 -19.82 -9.39
N THR A 105 -8.43 -19.31 -8.64
CA THR A 105 -8.12 -19.78 -7.28
C THR A 105 -7.80 -18.61 -6.37
N VAL A 106 -8.38 -18.63 -5.15
CA VAL A 106 -8.10 -17.68 -4.06
C VAL A 106 -7.67 -18.47 -2.83
N ILE A 107 -6.45 -18.22 -2.37
CA ILE A 107 -5.90 -18.83 -1.16
C ILE A 107 -6.08 -17.84 -0.01
N TYR A 108 -6.53 -18.33 1.15
CA TYR A 108 -6.82 -17.42 2.26
C TYR A 108 -6.53 -18.03 3.63
N ASP A 109 -6.22 -17.18 4.58
CA ASP A 109 -6.14 -17.54 5.99
C ASP A 109 -7.53 -17.98 6.49
N ASP A 110 -7.61 -19.06 7.26
CA ASP A 110 -8.85 -19.72 7.71
C ASP A 110 -9.85 -18.75 8.37
N GLU A 111 -9.37 -17.69 9.01
CA GLU A 111 -10.23 -16.68 9.62
C GLU A 111 -11.08 -15.88 8.60
N PHE A 112 -10.71 -15.89 7.33
CA PHE A 112 -11.45 -15.22 6.25
C PHE A 112 -12.47 -16.13 5.56
N ALA A 113 -12.63 -17.39 5.99
CA ALA A 113 -13.56 -18.34 5.39
C ALA A 113 -15.00 -17.78 5.30
N GLY A 114 -15.49 -17.14 6.38
CA GLY A 114 -16.81 -16.51 6.40
C GLY A 114 -16.94 -15.38 5.37
N LYS A 115 -15.90 -14.56 5.25
CA LYS A 115 -15.87 -13.41 4.33
C LYS A 115 -15.79 -13.81 2.85
N LEU A 116 -15.25 -14.99 2.57
CA LEU A 116 -15.12 -15.54 1.23
C LEU A 116 -16.15 -16.64 0.95
N SER A 117 -17.20 -16.75 1.75
CA SER A 117 -18.28 -17.75 1.59
C SER A 117 -19.06 -17.61 0.27
N PHE A 118 -18.96 -16.46 -0.39
CA PHE A 118 -19.55 -16.23 -1.72
C PHE A 118 -18.74 -16.88 -2.87
N LEU A 119 -17.50 -17.33 -2.61
CA LEU A 119 -16.71 -18.05 -3.62
C LEU A 119 -17.38 -19.38 -3.97
N GLY A 120 -17.36 -19.70 -5.25
CA GLY A 120 -17.92 -20.92 -5.81
C GLY A 120 -18.01 -20.85 -7.33
N GLY A 121 -18.53 -21.90 -7.95
CA GLY A 121 -18.62 -21.97 -9.40
C GLY A 121 -17.26 -22.10 -10.07
N GLU A 122 -16.80 -21.04 -10.74
CA GLU A 122 -15.53 -21.02 -11.47
C GLU A 122 -14.32 -20.63 -10.59
N VAL A 123 -14.55 -20.16 -9.35
CA VAL A 123 -13.49 -19.69 -8.44
C VAL A 123 -13.37 -20.62 -7.25
N GLU A 124 -12.25 -21.32 -7.14
CA GLU A 124 -11.95 -22.19 -6.02
C GLU A 124 -11.36 -21.38 -4.86
N GLY A 125 -12.02 -21.46 -3.68
CA GLY A 125 -11.47 -20.92 -2.43
C GLY A 125 -10.71 -21.99 -1.69
N VAL A 126 -9.45 -21.76 -1.35
CA VAL A 126 -8.56 -22.71 -0.64
C VAL A 126 -8.10 -22.07 0.66
N SER A 127 -8.54 -22.60 1.79
CA SER A 127 -8.06 -22.15 3.10
C SER A 127 -6.64 -22.65 3.39
N PHE A 128 -5.94 -22.01 4.32
CA PHE A 128 -4.61 -22.46 4.77
C PHE A 128 -4.66 -23.89 5.31
N SER A 129 -5.69 -24.25 6.08
CA SER A 129 -5.87 -25.63 6.59
C SER A 129 -6.01 -26.64 5.45
N GLN A 130 -6.74 -26.31 4.39
CA GLN A 130 -6.87 -27.16 3.21
C GLN A 130 -5.55 -27.26 2.45
N LEU A 131 -4.88 -26.11 2.21
CA LEU A 131 -3.59 -26.08 1.51
C LEU A 131 -2.54 -26.94 2.23
N PHE A 132 -2.35 -26.73 3.53
CA PHE A 132 -1.34 -27.44 4.32
C PHE A 132 -1.70 -28.90 4.60
N GLY A 133 -2.97 -29.29 4.44
CA GLY A 133 -3.43 -30.69 4.47
C GLY A 133 -3.36 -31.42 3.13
N THR A 134 -2.96 -30.74 2.05
CA THR A 134 -2.89 -31.31 0.70
C THR A 134 -1.61 -32.15 0.52
N ASP A 135 -1.74 -33.34 -0.06
CA ASP A 135 -0.59 -34.18 -0.42
C ASP A 135 0.32 -33.46 -1.43
N PRO A 136 1.63 -33.36 -1.17
CA PRO A 136 2.54 -32.63 -2.02
C PRO A 136 2.78 -33.32 -3.36
N THR A 137 2.86 -32.54 -4.43
CA THR A 137 3.30 -33.00 -5.74
C THR A 137 4.49 -32.17 -6.19
N ARG A 138 5.59 -32.83 -6.57
CA ARG A 138 6.79 -32.14 -7.06
C ARG A 138 6.48 -31.26 -8.27
N PHE A 139 7.15 -30.12 -8.34
CA PHE A 139 7.08 -29.18 -9.47
C PHE A 139 8.48 -28.75 -9.90
N GLU A 140 8.57 -28.18 -11.07
CA GLU A 140 9.80 -27.60 -11.57
C GLU A 140 9.92 -26.16 -11.03
N VAL A 141 10.94 -25.93 -10.22
CA VAL A 141 11.22 -24.63 -9.62
C VAL A 141 11.76 -23.66 -10.70
N LYS A 142 11.29 -22.42 -10.69
CA LYS A 142 11.84 -21.38 -11.57
C LYS A 142 13.28 -21.04 -11.17
N ASP A 143 14.22 -21.22 -12.09
CA ASP A 143 15.63 -20.88 -11.86
C ASP A 143 15.92 -19.40 -12.02
N HIS A 144 15.17 -18.71 -12.87
CA HIS A 144 15.31 -17.29 -13.17
C HIS A 144 13.97 -16.58 -13.19
N PHE A 145 13.98 -15.29 -12.86
CA PHE A 145 12.85 -14.39 -12.99
C PHE A 145 13.12 -13.39 -14.12
N GLN A 146 12.19 -13.30 -15.07
CA GLN A 146 12.22 -12.27 -16.10
C GLN A 146 11.81 -10.93 -15.45
N LEU A 147 12.63 -9.89 -15.62
CA LEU A 147 12.38 -8.60 -14.95
C LEU A 147 11.11 -7.90 -15.42
N ASP A 148 10.63 -8.19 -16.62
CA ASP A 148 9.37 -7.67 -17.17
C ASP A 148 8.14 -8.52 -16.84
N GLN A 149 8.32 -9.72 -16.26
CA GLN A 149 7.23 -10.57 -15.81
C GLN A 149 6.54 -9.97 -14.57
N ALA A 150 5.20 -9.98 -14.57
CA ALA A 150 4.43 -9.58 -13.39
C ALA A 150 4.74 -10.50 -12.19
N CYS A 151 5.03 -9.90 -11.04
CA CYS A 151 5.29 -10.55 -9.76
C CYS A 151 4.08 -10.45 -8.83
N SER A 152 3.49 -9.27 -8.79
CA SER A 152 2.34 -8.98 -7.93
C SER A 152 1.35 -8.03 -8.57
N VAL A 153 0.10 -8.08 -8.10
CA VAL A 153 -0.95 -7.12 -8.41
C VAL A 153 -1.57 -6.64 -7.12
N MET A 154 -1.71 -5.33 -7.00
CA MET A 154 -2.40 -4.68 -5.89
C MET A 154 -3.41 -3.68 -6.44
N TYR A 155 -4.62 -3.71 -5.89
CA TYR A 155 -5.66 -2.77 -6.32
C TYR A 155 -5.52 -1.43 -5.62
N THR A 156 -5.65 -0.36 -6.42
CA THR A 156 -5.80 1.00 -5.93
C THR A 156 -7.17 1.52 -6.33
N SER A 157 -7.80 2.28 -5.43
CA SER A 157 -9.04 2.98 -5.74
C SER A 157 -8.71 4.15 -6.66
N GLY A 158 -8.97 3.98 -7.95
CA GLY A 158 -8.71 5.00 -8.95
C GLY A 158 -9.55 6.27 -8.74
N THR A 159 -9.01 7.44 -9.09
CA THR A 159 -9.72 8.73 -9.07
C THR A 159 -10.93 8.79 -10.02
N THR A 160 -11.15 7.74 -10.81
CA THR A 160 -12.24 7.62 -11.80
C THR A 160 -13.33 6.65 -11.38
N GLY A 161 -13.37 6.20 -10.12
CA GLY A 161 -14.46 5.46 -9.52
C GLY A 161 -14.24 3.94 -9.41
N ALA A 162 -13.75 3.25 -10.43
CA ALA A 162 -13.51 1.79 -10.36
C ALA A 162 -12.08 1.47 -9.92
N PRO A 163 -11.87 0.52 -8.99
CA PRO A 163 -10.54 0.08 -8.59
C PRO A 163 -9.74 -0.48 -9.77
N LYS A 164 -8.42 -0.28 -9.74
CA LYS A 164 -7.50 -0.71 -10.79
C LYS A 164 -6.41 -1.61 -10.22
N GLY A 165 -6.18 -2.76 -10.84
CA GLY A 165 -5.08 -3.65 -10.48
C GLY A 165 -3.75 -3.14 -11.06
N VAL A 166 -2.85 -2.68 -10.20
CA VAL A 166 -1.51 -2.21 -10.58
C VAL A 166 -0.61 -3.42 -10.79
N LEU A 167 -0.08 -3.57 -12.00
CA LEU A 167 0.88 -4.62 -12.34
C LEU A 167 2.27 -4.23 -11.86
N GLN A 168 2.86 -5.06 -11.01
CA GLN A 168 4.23 -4.88 -10.54
C GLN A 168 5.08 -6.04 -11.00
N SER A 169 6.09 -5.75 -11.82
CA SER A 169 7.03 -6.76 -12.32
C SER A 169 8.12 -7.08 -11.30
N TYR A 170 8.82 -8.20 -11.50
CA TYR A 170 10.05 -8.48 -10.75
C TYR A 170 11.04 -7.33 -10.89
N GLY A 171 11.16 -6.72 -12.05
CA GLY A 171 11.99 -5.54 -12.29
C GLY A 171 11.59 -4.35 -11.44
N ASN A 172 10.28 -4.07 -11.30
CA ASN A 172 9.81 -2.98 -10.45
C ASN A 172 10.25 -3.19 -8.99
N HIS A 173 10.08 -4.39 -8.43
CA HIS A 173 10.50 -4.72 -7.08
C HIS A 173 12.02 -4.69 -6.91
N TRP A 174 12.77 -5.23 -7.89
CA TRP A 174 14.23 -5.21 -7.89
C TRP A 174 14.77 -3.78 -7.81
N TRP A 175 14.34 -2.93 -8.73
CA TRP A 175 14.85 -1.56 -8.82
C TRP A 175 14.37 -0.68 -7.66
N SER A 176 13.15 -0.93 -7.12
CA SER A 176 12.70 -0.32 -5.89
C SER A 176 13.61 -0.71 -4.69
N ALA A 177 13.97 -1.99 -4.60
CA ALA A 177 14.91 -2.46 -3.59
C ALA A 177 16.29 -1.79 -3.76
N ILE A 178 16.85 -1.76 -4.96
CA ILE A 178 18.15 -1.13 -5.22
C ILE A 178 18.12 0.37 -4.88
N GLY A 179 17.11 1.11 -5.34
CA GLY A 179 16.96 2.54 -5.02
C GLY A 179 16.86 2.80 -3.51
N SER A 180 16.10 1.97 -2.81
CA SER A 180 15.98 2.04 -1.35
C SER A 180 17.31 1.77 -0.65
N SER A 181 18.06 0.75 -1.08
CA SER A 181 19.33 0.39 -0.47
C SER A 181 20.41 1.47 -0.63
N LEU A 182 20.46 2.08 -1.81
CA LEU A 182 21.41 3.17 -2.09
C LEU A 182 21.12 4.43 -1.27
N ASN A 183 19.87 4.61 -0.80
CA ASN A 183 19.49 5.75 0.03
C ASN A 183 19.60 5.46 1.54
N LEU A 184 19.07 4.32 1.98
CA LEU A 184 19.04 3.97 3.40
C LEU A 184 20.35 3.33 3.89
N GLY A 185 21.20 2.87 2.98
CA GLY A 185 22.29 1.95 3.27
C GLY A 185 21.77 0.55 3.64
N ILE A 186 22.65 -0.43 3.59
CA ILE A 186 22.35 -1.81 4.02
C ILE A 186 23.50 -2.30 4.89
N THR A 187 23.18 -2.96 5.99
CA THR A 187 24.14 -3.73 6.78
C THR A 187 23.66 -5.17 6.91
N GLU A 188 24.60 -6.11 7.09
CA GLU A 188 24.29 -7.52 7.27
C GLU A 188 23.46 -7.83 8.52
N ASN A 189 23.50 -6.92 9.50
CA ASN A 189 22.81 -7.03 10.77
C ASN A 189 21.52 -6.21 10.82
N ASP A 190 21.02 -5.76 9.66
CA ASP A 190 19.76 -5.04 9.63
C ASP A 190 18.57 -5.99 9.86
N THR A 191 17.65 -5.50 10.67
CA THR A 191 16.33 -6.10 10.90
C THR A 191 15.28 -5.06 10.61
N TRP A 192 14.37 -5.37 9.67
CA TRP A 192 13.25 -4.49 9.31
C TRP A 192 11.97 -4.98 9.99
N LEU A 193 11.44 -4.19 10.91
CA LEU A 193 10.16 -4.50 11.55
C LEU A 193 9.01 -4.24 10.57
N CYS A 194 8.20 -5.27 10.35
CA CYS A 194 7.03 -5.25 9.49
C CYS A 194 5.76 -5.43 10.32
N SER A 195 5.04 -4.35 10.59
CA SER A 195 3.69 -4.33 11.17
C SER A 195 2.66 -3.72 10.22
N VAL A 196 3.13 -3.20 9.07
CA VAL A 196 2.25 -2.75 7.98
C VAL A 196 1.74 -3.94 7.19
N PRO A 197 0.49 -3.90 6.65
CA PRO A 197 -0.12 -5.07 6.02
C PRO A 197 0.67 -5.58 4.80
N LEU A 198 0.86 -6.90 4.70
CA LEU A 198 1.53 -7.55 3.57
C LEU A 198 0.75 -7.43 2.25
N PHE A 199 -0.54 -7.20 2.29
CA PHE A 199 -1.36 -6.98 1.09
C PHE A 199 -1.24 -5.55 0.52
N HIS A 200 -0.51 -4.66 1.18
CA HIS A 200 -0.11 -3.36 0.65
C HIS A 200 1.36 -3.37 0.21
N ILE A 201 1.70 -2.50 -0.74
CA ILE A 201 3.07 -2.40 -1.23
C ILE A 201 4.08 -2.05 -0.12
N SER A 202 3.65 -1.34 0.93
CA SER A 202 4.50 -1.02 2.08
C SER A 202 4.99 -2.26 2.84
N GLY A 203 4.14 -3.28 3.00
CA GLY A 203 4.49 -4.55 3.63
C GLY A 203 5.16 -5.52 2.64
N TYR A 204 4.56 -5.72 1.47
CA TYR A 204 5.10 -6.63 0.46
C TYR A 204 6.53 -6.29 0.05
N SER A 205 6.83 -4.99 -0.12
CA SER A 205 8.18 -4.55 -0.47
C SER A 205 9.25 -4.91 0.58
N ILE A 206 8.88 -5.04 1.85
CA ILE A 206 9.80 -5.47 2.91
C ILE A 206 10.21 -6.92 2.68
N LEU A 207 9.28 -7.81 2.29
CA LEU A 207 9.60 -9.21 1.97
C LEU A 207 10.55 -9.29 0.77
N MET A 208 10.28 -8.53 -0.29
CA MET A 208 11.16 -8.50 -1.47
C MET A 208 12.55 -7.98 -1.11
N ARG A 209 12.63 -6.91 -0.34
CA ARG A 209 13.90 -6.34 0.14
C ARG A 209 14.67 -7.32 1.02
N SER A 210 13.99 -8.04 1.93
CA SER A 210 14.61 -9.06 2.78
C SER A 210 15.44 -10.05 1.96
N VAL A 211 14.84 -10.63 0.94
CA VAL A 211 15.51 -11.62 0.07
C VAL A 211 16.65 -10.98 -0.74
N VAL A 212 16.41 -9.78 -1.31
CA VAL A 212 17.44 -9.08 -2.13
C VAL A 212 18.64 -8.67 -1.26
N TYR A 213 18.40 -8.16 -0.05
CA TYR A 213 19.45 -7.66 0.83
C TYR A 213 20.10 -8.76 1.71
N GLY A 214 19.40 -9.84 1.97
CA GLY A 214 19.78 -10.82 3.00
C GLY A 214 19.55 -10.29 4.41
N MET A 215 18.42 -9.65 4.63
CA MET A 215 18.08 -8.92 5.85
C MET A 215 16.92 -9.60 6.58
N ASN A 216 16.97 -9.64 7.91
CA ASN A 216 15.90 -10.18 8.73
C ASN A 216 14.63 -9.31 8.67
N VAL A 217 13.47 -9.95 8.62
CA VAL A 217 12.15 -9.33 8.84
C VAL A 217 11.65 -9.69 10.22
N ARG A 218 11.49 -8.71 11.11
CA ARG A 218 10.79 -8.86 12.38
C ARG A 218 9.30 -8.66 12.14
N LEU A 219 8.53 -9.75 12.07
CA LEU A 219 7.13 -9.74 11.69
C LEU A 219 6.23 -9.54 12.90
N PHE A 220 5.30 -8.59 12.77
CA PHE A 220 4.20 -8.38 13.71
C PHE A 220 2.88 -8.59 12.98
N GLU A 221 1.98 -9.40 13.54
CA GLU A 221 0.67 -9.66 12.94
C GLU A 221 -0.20 -8.40 12.93
N THR A 222 -0.09 -7.61 13.98
CA THR A 222 -0.82 -6.35 14.16
C THR A 222 0.11 -5.24 14.66
N PHE A 223 -0.34 -4.01 14.59
CA PHE A 223 0.39 -2.88 15.15
C PHE A 223 0.21 -2.83 16.68
N ASP A 224 1.07 -3.52 17.39
CA ASP A 224 1.17 -3.54 18.87
C ASP A 224 2.19 -2.49 19.32
N VAL A 225 1.70 -1.37 19.86
CA VAL A 225 2.53 -0.21 20.22
C VAL A 225 3.58 -0.55 21.28
N GLU A 226 3.17 -1.20 22.37
CA GLU A 226 4.06 -1.55 23.47
C GLU A 226 5.09 -2.62 23.05
N GLY A 227 4.64 -3.66 22.34
CA GLY A 227 5.51 -4.70 21.82
C GLY A 227 6.55 -4.14 20.85
N ILE A 228 6.13 -3.26 19.94
CA ILE A 228 7.00 -2.62 18.97
C ILE A 228 8.03 -1.71 19.68
N ASN A 229 7.61 -0.85 20.61
CA ASN A 229 8.54 0.01 21.34
C ASN A 229 9.57 -0.81 22.12
N ARG A 230 9.19 -1.91 22.75
CA ARG A 230 10.16 -2.84 23.39
C ARG A 230 11.21 -3.35 22.39
N GLU A 231 10.80 -3.74 21.18
CA GLU A 231 11.74 -4.19 20.14
C GLU A 231 12.68 -3.07 19.66
N LEU A 232 12.17 -1.85 19.50
CA LEU A 232 12.99 -0.70 19.11
C LEU A 232 13.99 -0.30 20.19
N MET A 233 13.62 -0.45 21.47
CA MET A 233 14.46 -0.18 22.62
C MET A 233 15.48 -1.30 22.90
N SER A 234 15.17 -2.54 22.55
CA SER A 234 16.06 -3.70 22.77
C SER A 234 17.28 -3.74 21.85
N GLY A 235 17.21 -3.07 20.70
CA GLY A 235 18.24 -3.12 19.67
C GLY A 235 18.11 -4.29 18.68
N ASN A 236 17.01 -5.04 18.73
CA ASN A 236 16.73 -6.14 17.80
C ASN A 236 16.29 -5.63 16.42
N VAL A 237 15.80 -4.39 16.36
CA VAL A 237 15.27 -3.75 15.14
C VAL A 237 16.13 -2.55 14.77
N THR A 238 16.43 -2.42 13.47
CA THR A 238 17.23 -1.31 12.94
C THR A 238 16.44 -0.39 12.02
N ILE A 239 15.40 -0.90 11.38
CA ILE A 239 14.55 -0.18 10.43
C ILE A 239 13.08 -0.52 10.72
N MET A 240 12.20 0.47 10.64
CA MET A 240 10.75 0.26 10.70
C MET A 240 10.04 1.17 9.70
N SER A 241 9.00 0.64 9.04
CA SER A 241 8.08 1.42 8.20
C SER A 241 6.83 1.80 8.99
N VAL A 242 6.45 3.07 8.92
CA VAL A 242 5.29 3.62 9.62
C VAL A 242 4.51 4.62 8.78
N VAL A 243 3.26 4.83 9.14
CA VAL A 243 2.47 6.01 8.76
C VAL A 243 2.38 6.99 9.93
N SER A 244 1.99 8.25 9.68
CA SER A 244 2.01 9.31 10.70
C SER A 244 1.26 8.95 11.98
N ASN A 245 0.10 8.29 11.90
CA ASN A 245 -0.65 7.83 13.08
C ASN A 245 0.13 6.79 13.89
N MET A 246 0.75 5.81 13.23
CA MET A 246 1.60 4.81 13.92
C MET A 246 2.75 5.48 14.65
N LEU A 247 3.47 6.38 13.97
CA LEU A 247 4.57 7.13 14.58
C LEU A 247 4.10 7.96 15.77
N SER A 248 2.98 8.67 15.65
CA SER A 248 2.42 9.45 16.76
C SER A 248 2.12 8.58 18.00
N ARG A 249 1.53 7.40 17.79
CA ARG A 249 1.22 6.45 18.87
C ARG A 249 2.49 5.88 19.52
N LEU A 250 3.50 5.51 18.71
CA LEU A 250 4.79 5.05 19.22
C LEU A 250 5.48 6.13 20.06
N MET A 251 5.53 7.37 19.56
CA MET A 251 6.15 8.50 20.28
C MET A 251 5.39 8.89 21.55
N LYS A 252 4.08 8.67 21.59
CA LYS A 252 3.29 8.90 22.79
C LYS A 252 3.56 7.86 23.88
N ASP A 253 3.63 6.59 23.50
CA ASP A 253 3.86 5.46 24.40
C ASP A 253 5.32 5.42 24.89
N MET A 254 6.29 5.74 24.01
CA MET A 254 7.72 5.82 24.35
C MET A 254 8.01 6.80 25.50
N GLY A 255 7.23 7.89 25.62
CA GLY A 255 7.40 8.90 26.68
C GLY A 255 8.76 9.58 26.62
N ASP A 256 9.52 9.53 27.73
CA ASP A 256 10.86 10.10 27.87
C ASP A 256 11.97 9.08 27.61
N GLU A 257 11.62 7.84 27.23
CA GLU A 257 12.61 6.81 26.88
C GLU A 257 13.19 7.08 25.47
N THR A 258 14.24 6.34 25.12
CA THR A 258 14.91 6.46 23.82
C THR A 258 15.07 5.10 23.15
N TYR A 259 15.02 5.09 21.82
CA TYR A 259 15.31 3.87 21.07
C TYR A 259 16.81 3.52 21.14
N HIS A 260 17.08 2.23 20.99
CA HIS A 260 18.45 1.73 21.00
C HIS A 260 19.28 2.38 19.87
N PRO A 261 20.56 2.70 20.08
CA PRO A 261 21.43 3.35 19.07
C PRO A 261 21.57 2.58 17.74
N ARG A 262 21.27 1.27 17.72
CA ARG A 262 21.22 0.49 16.49
C ARG A 262 20.00 0.81 15.61
N PHE A 263 18.92 1.39 16.18
CA PHE A 263 17.77 1.82 15.42
C PHE A 263 18.14 3.05 14.59
N ARG A 264 18.17 2.89 13.27
CA ARG A 264 18.76 3.86 12.35
C ARG A 264 17.80 4.45 11.32
N CYS A 265 16.58 3.91 11.20
CA CYS A 265 15.62 4.39 10.22
C CYS A 265 14.17 4.14 10.64
N MET A 266 13.44 5.20 10.84
CA MET A 266 11.97 5.25 10.88
C MET A 266 11.48 5.74 9.53
N LEU A 267 11.15 4.82 8.62
CA LEU A 267 10.69 5.16 7.26
C LEU A 267 9.22 5.57 7.30
N LEU A 268 8.96 6.86 7.17
CA LEU A 268 7.64 7.47 7.29
C LEU A 268 7.02 7.71 5.92
N GLY A 269 5.95 6.98 5.60
CA GLY A 269 5.22 7.09 4.34
C GLY A 269 3.74 7.41 4.51
N GLY A 270 3.01 7.46 3.38
CA GLY A 270 1.55 7.57 3.36
C GLY A 270 0.97 8.99 3.51
N GLY A 271 1.82 9.99 3.73
CA GLY A 271 1.40 11.39 3.83
C GLY A 271 2.40 12.26 4.61
N PRO A 272 2.21 13.58 4.63
CA PRO A 272 3.05 14.48 5.41
C PRO A 272 2.88 14.25 6.92
N ALA A 273 3.97 14.40 7.67
CA ALA A 273 3.92 14.37 9.12
C ALA A 273 3.72 15.78 9.69
N PRO A 274 2.89 15.93 10.76
CA PRO A 274 2.76 17.21 11.46
C PRO A 274 4.09 17.69 12.04
N LEU A 275 4.36 19.01 11.94
CA LEU A 275 5.59 19.60 12.46
C LEU A 275 5.86 19.23 13.93
N PRO A 276 4.89 19.31 14.86
CA PRO A 276 5.15 18.95 16.26
C PRO A 276 5.63 17.51 16.44
N LEU A 277 5.12 16.56 15.62
CA LEU A 277 5.56 15.17 15.66
C LEU A 277 7.02 15.02 15.20
N LEU A 278 7.40 15.69 14.13
CA LEU A 278 8.79 15.67 13.63
C LEU A 278 9.76 16.33 14.63
N GLN A 279 9.35 17.41 15.27
CA GLN A 279 10.12 18.06 16.34
C GLN A 279 10.35 17.09 17.51
N LYS A 280 9.27 16.44 17.98
CA LYS A 280 9.36 15.44 19.04
C LYS A 280 10.29 14.28 18.66
N CYS A 281 10.20 13.77 17.43
CA CYS A 281 11.11 12.72 16.95
C CYS A 281 12.57 13.18 17.02
N LYS A 282 12.87 14.39 16.57
CA LYS A 282 14.22 14.96 16.60
C LYS A 282 14.75 15.12 18.02
N GLU A 283 13.94 15.64 18.93
CA GLU A 283 14.30 15.83 20.35
C GLU A 283 14.63 14.49 21.02
N ASN A 284 13.95 13.42 20.64
CA ASN A 284 14.19 12.06 21.14
C ASN A 284 15.20 11.26 20.29
N GLY A 285 15.88 11.89 19.32
CA GLY A 285 16.90 11.24 18.50
C GLY A 285 16.35 10.15 17.55
N VAL A 286 15.06 10.18 17.22
CA VAL A 286 14.45 9.22 16.28
C VAL A 286 14.77 9.60 14.84
N PRO A 287 15.47 8.75 14.07
CA PRO A 287 15.91 9.05 12.71
C PRO A 287 14.76 8.85 11.70
N VAL A 288 13.96 9.89 11.44
CA VAL A 288 12.81 9.84 10.53
C VAL A 288 13.22 10.13 9.09
N PHE A 289 12.95 9.17 8.20
CA PHE A 289 13.06 9.30 6.75
C PHE A 289 11.65 9.44 6.15
N GLN A 290 11.25 10.68 5.83
CA GLN A 290 9.98 10.92 5.14
C GLN A 290 10.10 10.44 3.70
N THR A 291 9.07 9.74 3.19
CA THR A 291 9.09 9.18 1.83
C THR A 291 7.78 9.41 1.09
N TYR A 292 7.90 9.68 -0.22
CA TYR A 292 6.80 9.69 -1.16
C TYR A 292 6.92 8.49 -2.10
N GLY A 293 5.80 7.85 -2.34
CA GLY A 293 5.66 6.71 -3.24
C GLY A 293 4.24 6.18 -3.21
N MET A 294 3.97 5.25 -4.09
CA MET A 294 2.65 4.69 -4.30
C MET A 294 2.75 3.24 -4.79
N THR A 295 1.63 2.57 -4.96
CA THR A 295 1.59 1.21 -5.52
C THR A 295 2.24 1.17 -6.90
N GLU A 296 2.01 2.20 -7.71
CA GLU A 296 2.53 2.34 -9.07
C GLU A 296 4.05 2.55 -9.13
N THR A 297 4.71 2.88 -8.01
CA THR A 297 6.17 3.02 -7.92
C THR A 297 6.85 1.89 -7.16
N ALA A 298 6.14 0.79 -6.92
CA ALA A 298 6.60 -0.36 -6.16
C ALA A 298 7.19 0.02 -4.79
N SER A 299 6.57 0.95 -4.09
CA SER A 299 6.90 1.58 -2.81
C SER A 299 7.51 2.98 -2.99
N GLN A 300 8.56 3.32 -2.23
CA GLN A 300 9.16 4.66 -2.24
C GLN A 300 9.85 5.00 -3.56
N ILE A 301 9.74 6.25 -3.98
CA ILE A 301 10.43 6.80 -5.16
C ILE A 301 11.17 8.11 -4.84
N VAL A 302 10.75 8.82 -3.80
CA VAL A 302 11.40 10.02 -3.25
C VAL A 302 11.57 9.82 -1.76
N THR A 303 12.70 10.20 -1.17
CA THR A 303 12.93 10.08 0.27
C THR A 303 13.74 11.25 0.80
N LEU A 304 13.29 11.83 1.91
CA LEU A 304 13.98 12.88 2.68
C LEU A 304 14.77 12.22 3.80
N SER A 305 16.08 12.42 3.82
CA SER A 305 16.91 11.91 4.90
C SER A 305 16.78 12.78 6.17
N PRO A 306 17.08 12.22 7.36
CA PRO A 306 16.85 12.90 8.65
C PRO A 306 17.52 14.25 8.80
N GLU A 307 18.71 14.43 8.22
CA GLU A 307 19.47 15.69 8.30
C GLU A 307 18.72 16.89 7.69
N TYR A 308 17.79 16.62 6.76
CA TYR A 308 16.96 17.65 6.12
C TYR A 308 15.57 17.80 6.72
N SER A 309 15.16 16.89 7.62
CA SER A 309 13.77 16.83 8.12
C SER A 309 13.28 18.14 8.74
N MET A 310 14.19 18.91 9.37
CA MET A 310 13.87 20.19 9.99
C MET A 310 14.17 21.40 9.10
N SER A 311 15.11 21.30 8.18
CA SER A 311 15.46 22.39 7.25
C SER A 311 14.58 22.40 5.99
N LYS A 312 14.05 21.22 5.61
CA LYS A 312 13.15 21.01 4.44
C LYS A 312 11.80 20.49 4.89
N LEU A 313 11.23 21.16 5.88
CA LEU A 313 9.95 20.78 6.48
C LEU A 313 8.86 20.70 5.43
N GLY A 314 8.08 19.62 5.45
CA GLY A 314 7.02 19.35 4.46
C GLY A 314 7.52 18.76 3.14
N SER A 315 8.83 18.69 2.91
CA SER A 315 9.40 18.01 1.74
C SER A 315 9.36 16.48 1.89
N ALA A 316 9.08 15.80 0.77
CA ALA A 316 9.26 14.35 0.66
C ALA A 316 10.71 13.95 0.34
N GLY A 317 11.60 14.89 0.03
CA GLY A 317 12.99 14.64 -0.31
C GLY A 317 13.32 14.76 -1.78
N LYS A 318 14.29 13.97 -2.23
CA LYS A 318 14.76 13.90 -3.61
C LYS A 318 14.49 12.52 -4.23
N PRO A 319 14.38 12.42 -5.57
CA PRO A 319 14.21 11.15 -6.25
C PRO A 319 15.32 10.16 -5.89
N LEU A 320 14.93 8.91 -5.64
CA LEU A 320 15.87 7.83 -5.41
C LEU A 320 16.55 7.43 -6.72
N PHE A 321 17.80 7.05 -6.64
CA PHE A 321 18.48 6.43 -7.76
C PHE A 321 17.87 5.04 -8.06
N PRO A 322 17.47 4.68 -9.27
CA PRO A 322 17.66 5.31 -10.58
C PRO A 322 16.41 6.03 -11.13
N SER A 323 15.60 6.64 -10.28
CA SER A 323 14.33 7.27 -10.67
C SER A 323 14.52 8.75 -11.02
N GLU A 324 13.68 9.22 -11.92
CA GLU A 324 13.59 10.61 -12.33
C GLU A 324 12.23 11.19 -11.91
N LEU A 325 12.21 12.50 -11.62
CA LEU A 325 11.01 13.25 -11.29
C LEU A 325 11.03 14.60 -11.97
N LYS A 326 9.87 15.05 -12.44
CA LYS A 326 9.66 16.43 -12.90
C LYS A 326 8.26 16.90 -12.54
N ILE A 327 8.11 18.21 -12.49
CA ILE A 327 6.81 18.88 -12.32
C ILE A 327 6.34 19.36 -13.68
N LYS A 328 5.11 19.08 -14.06
CA LYS A 328 4.50 19.50 -15.33
C LYS A 328 3.34 20.44 -15.06
N ASN A 329 3.35 21.63 -15.67
CA ASN A 329 2.25 22.57 -15.67
C ASN A 329 1.77 22.84 -17.12
N GLU A 330 0.93 23.85 -17.31
CA GLU A 330 0.40 24.23 -18.64
C GLU A 330 1.49 24.72 -19.60
N GLU A 331 2.59 25.27 -19.08
CA GLU A 331 3.71 25.77 -19.89
C GLU A 331 4.73 24.66 -20.23
N GLY A 332 4.56 23.45 -19.68
CA GLY A 332 5.46 22.30 -19.86
C GLY A 332 6.15 21.88 -18.57
N THR A 333 7.48 21.67 -18.58
CA THR A 333 8.23 21.39 -17.35
C THR A 333 8.35 22.64 -16.50
N ALA A 334 7.79 22.60 -15.29
CA ALA A 334 7.78 23.70 -14.34
C ALA A 334 9.19 24.07 -13.88
N LYS A 335 9.43 25.34 -13.61
CA LYS A 335 10.67 25.82 -12.94
C LYS A 335 10.58 25.58 -11.45
N ALA A 336 11.71 25.78 -10.75
CA ALA A 336 11.75 25.71 -9.29
C ALA A 336 10.65 26.59 -8.66
N ASN A 337 10.02 26.07 -7.61
CA ASN A 337 8.92 26.71 -6.85
C ASN A 337 7.62 26.94 -7.66
N GLN A 338 7.51 26.39 -8.87
CA GLN A 338 6.26 26.40 -9.63
C GLN A 338 5.49 25.09 -9.42
N GLU A 339 4.21 25.22 -9.15
CA GLU A 339 3.30 24.09 -8.95
C GLU A 339 2.93 23.42 -10.28
N GLY A 340 2.66 22.13 -10.21
CA GLY A 340 2.19 21.33 -11.32
C GLY A 340 2.00 19.87 -10.94
N GLU A 341 1.65 19.05 -11.92
CA GLU A 341 1.52 17.61 -11.71
C GLU A 341 2.90 16.98 -11.56
N ILE A 342 3.03 16.10 -10.56
CA ILE A 342 4.23 15.30 -10.34
C ILE A 342 4.26 14.17 -11.36
N LEU A 343 5.30 14.14 -12.20
CA LEU A 343 5.57 13.06 -13.12
C LEU A 343 6.81 12.30 -12.67
N VAL A 344 6.74 10.99 -12.72
CA VAL A 344 7.87 10.11 -12.34
C VAL A 344 8.22 9.15 -13.47
N LYS A 345 9.49 8.77 -13.53
CA LYS A 345 10.01 7.81 -14.47
C LYS A 345 11.12 7.00 -13.81
N GLY A 346 11.13 5.70 -14.04
CA GLY A 346 12.16 4.83 -13.50
C GLY A 346 11.79 3.36 -13.70
N PRO A 347 12.74 2.46 -13.56
CA PRO A 347 12.51 1.04 -13.74
C PRO A 347 11.69 0.41 -12.60
N ASN A 348 11.47 1.12 -11.49
CA ASN A 348 10.58 0.76 -10.39
C ASN A 348 9.13 1.21 -10.62
N VAL A 349 8.86 2.01 -11.67
CA VAL A 349 7.50 2.44 -12.01
C VAL A 349 6.78 1.32 -12.75
N THR A 350 5.54 1.05 -12.37
CA THR A 350 4.69 0.03 -13.00
C THR A 350 4.63 0.19 -14.53
N THR A 351 4.40 -0.90 -15.22
CA THR A 351 4.12 -0.89 -16.66
C THR A 351 2.66 -0.55 -16.97
N GLY A 352 1.79 -0.51 -15.96
CA GLY A 352 0.39 -0.12 -16.11
C GLY A 352 -0.59 -0.88 -15.23
N TYR A 353 -1.85 -0.62 -15.50
CA TYR A 353 -3.00 -1.24 -14.87
C TYR A 353 -3.51 -2.41 -15.72
N TYR A 354 -3.85 -3.51 -15.06
CA TYR A 354 -4.35 -4.71 -15.73
C TYR A 354 -5.64 -4.42 -16.50
N ARG A 355 -5.66 -4.75 -17.80
CA ARG A 355 -6.82 -4.56 -18.70
C ARG A 355 -7.47 -3.17 -18.64
N ARG A 356 -6.66 -2.12 -18.55
CA ARG A 356 -7.13 -0.72 -18.47
C ARG A 356 -6.44 0.14 -19.52
N GLU A 357 -6.66 -0.18 -20.80
CA GLU A 357 -5.98 0.47 -21.93
C GLU A 357 -6.13 1.99 -21.93
N GLU A 358 -7.36 2.51 -21.73
CA GLU A 358 -7.61 3.95 -21.67
C GLU A 358 -6.91 4.62 -20.48
N ALA A 359 -6.94 3.97 -19.30
CA ALA A 359 -6.27 4.51 -18.12
C ALA A 359 -4.76 4.50 -18.33
N ASN A 360 -4.21 3.43 -18.93
CA ASN A 360 -2.80 3.34 -19.25
C ASN A 360 -2.38 4.43 -20.25
N ALA A 361 -3.14 4.64 -21.32
CA ALA A 361 -2.87 5.68 -22.30
C ALA A 361 -2.88 7.10 -21.69
N LYS A 362 -3.73 7.34 -20.68
CA LYS A 362 -3.81 8.62 -19.94
C LYS A 362 -2.71 8.77 -18.88
N SER A 363 -2.25 7.64 -18.30
CA SER A 363 -1.30 7.68 -17.19
C SER A 363 0.15 7.69 -17.65
N PHE A 364 0.45 7.41 -18.93
CA PHE A 364 1.81 7.38 -19.45
C PHE A 364 1.97 8.28 -20.66
N GLU A 365 2.96 9.18 -20.60
CA GLU A 365 3.35 10.05 -21.72
C GLU A 365 4.86 10.00 -21.89
N SER A 366 5.36 9.52 -23.04
CA SER A 366 6.78 9.48 -23.38
C SER A 366 7.66 8.80 -22.29
N GLY A 367 7.14 7.75 -21.67
CA GLY A 367 7.80 6.99 -20.60
C GLY A 367 7.71 7.64 -19.21
N TRP A 368 6.99 8.75 -19.06
CA TRP A 368 6.68 9.37 -17.78
C TRP A 368 5.31 8.91 -17.29
N PHE A 369 5.24 8.57 -16.02
CA PHE A 369 3.99 8.23 -15.34
C PHE A 369 3.41 9.50 -14.70
N HIS A 370 2.17 9.79 -15.03
CA HIS A 370 1.35 10.86 -14.44
C HIS A 370 0.78 10.37 -13.11
N THR A 371 1.30 10.88 -12.00
CA THR A 371 0.88 10.43 -10.67
C THR A 371 -0.51 10.93 -10.29
N GLY A 372 -0.92 12.04 -10.92
CA GLY A 372 -2.11 12.78 -10.56
C GLY A 372 -1.95 13.60 -9.26
N ASP A 373 -0.82 13.53 -8.59
CA ASP A 373 -0.50 14.35 -7.42
C ASP A 373 0.08 15.70 -7.86
N ILE A 374 -0.21 16.76 -7.13
CA ILE A 374 0.27 18.11 -7.38
C ILE A 374 1.39 18.45 -6.40
N GLY A 375 2.43 19.06 -6.89
CA GLY A 375 3.56 19.47 -6.08
C GLY A 375 4.47 20.47 -6.80
N TYR A 376 5.56 20.80 -6.14
CA TYR A 376 6.65 21.60 -6.74
C TYR A 376 8.01 21.08 -6.24
N MET A 377 9.06 21.40 -6.96
CA MET A 377 10.43 21.24 -6.49
C MET A 377 11.01 22.62 -6.15
N ASP A 378 11.74 22.71 -5.05
CA ASP A 378 12.49 23.92 -4.72
C ASP A 378 13.77 24.05 -5.58
N GLU A 379 14.51 25.15 -5.39
CA GLU A 379 15.76 25.43 -6.13
C GLU A 379 16.86 24.38 -5.88
N GLU A 380 16.78 23.64 -4.78
CA GLU A 380 17.72 22.58 -4.42
C GLU A 380 17.25 21.19 -4.90
N GLY A 381 16.06 21.11 -5.55
CA GLY A 381 15.48 19.87 -6.09
C GLY A 381 14.74 18.99 -5.07
N PHE A 382 14.35 19.56 -3.92
CA PHE A 382 13.49 18.88 -2.96
C PHE A 382 12.03 18.96 -3.39
N LEU A 383 11.34 17.80 -3.40
CA LEU A 383 9.93 17.69 -3.73
C LEU A 383 9.05 18.08 -2.54
N PHE A 384 8.11 18.97 -2.79
CA PHE A 384 7.00 19.28 -1.90
C PHE A 384 5.70 18.80 -2.54
N VAL A 385 5.08 17.80 -1.95
CA VAL A 385 3.77 17.30 -2.37
C VAL A 385 2.73 18.18 -1.69
N LEU A 386 2.05 19.03 -2.49
CA LEU A 386 1.06 20.00 -1.99
C LEU A 386 -0.27 19.30 -1.72
N ASP A 387 -0.61 18.37 -2.59
CA ASP A 387 -1.85 17.63 -2.48
C ASP A 387 -1.70 16.30 -3.23
N ARG A 388 -2.01 15.21 -2.54
CA ARG A 388 -2.47 14.02 -3.25
C ARG A 388 -3.90 14.31 -3.72
N ARG A 389 -4.07 15.00 -4.83
CA ARG A 389 -5.31 15.65 -5.20
C ARG A 389 -6.13 15.96 -3.95
N SER A 390 -6.40 17.20 -3.63
CA SER A 390 -7.10 17.75 -2.44
C SER A 390 -8.25 16.90 -1.89
N ASP A 391 -8.52 15.81 -2.50
CA ASP A 391 -9.68 14.96 -2.38
C ASP A 391 -9.38 13.64 -1.66
N LEU A 392 -8.11 13.19 -1.59
CA LEU A 392 -7.80 11.95 -0.90
C LEU A 392 -7.96 12.11 0.62
N ILE A 393 -8.73 11.22 1.20
CA ILE A 393 -8.93 11.17 2.66
C ILE A 393 -7.97 10.12 3.22
N ILE A 394 -7.14 10.50 4.17
CA ILE A 394 -6.28 9.56 4.89
C ILE A 394 -6.92 9.26 6.23
N SER A 395 -7.57 8.12 6.30
CA SER A 395 -8.28 7.67 7.51
C SER A 395 -7.53 6.52 8.18
N GLY A 396 -6.89 6.78 9.32
CA GLY A 396 -6.15 5.76 10.07
C GLY A 396 -5.02 5.08 9.28
N GLY A 397 -4.41 5.80 8.33
CA GLY A 397 -3.36 5.28 7.45
C GLY A 397 -3.87 4.57 6.18
N GLU A 398 -5.18 4.42 6.03
CA GLU A 398 -5.80 3.89 4.82
C GLU A 398 -6.18 5.01 3.86
N ASN A 399 -5.90 4.80 2.58
CA ASN A 399 -6.30 5.71 1.52
C ASN A 399 -7.78 5.51 1.19
N VAL A 400 -8.56 6.53 1.42
CA VAL A 400 -9.98 6.56 1.10
C VAL A 400 -10.23 7.60 0.02
N TYR A 401 -10.74 7.14 -1.10
CA TYR A 401 -10.99 8.00 -2.26
C TYR A 401 -12.46 8.41 -2.28
N PRO A 402 -12.75 9.71 -2.22
CA PRO A 402 -14.11 10.24 -2.26
C PRO A 402 -14.93 9.70 -3.42
N ALA A 403 -14.36 9.61 -4.62
CA ALA A 403 -15.07 9.16 -5.80
C ALA A 403 -15.59 7.71 -5.70
N GLU A 404 -14.90 6.82 -4.99
CA GLU A 404 -15.38 5.46 -4.74
C GLU A 404 -16.62 5.46 -3.85
N ILE A 405 -16.58 6.24 -2.77
CA ILE A 405 -17.72 6.37 -1.86
C ILE A 405 -18.90 7.03 -2.56
N GLU A 406 -18.65 8.10 -3.34
CA GLU A 406 -19.66 8.79 -4.14
C GLU A 406 -20.36 7.83 -5.12
N SER A 407 -19.60 6.96 -5.77
CA SER A 407 -20.14 5.95 -6.69
C SER A 407 -21.08 4.98 -5.97
N VAL A 408 -20.72 4.53 -4.76
CA VAL A 408 -21.58 3.66 -3.94
C VAL A 408 -22.82 4.42 -3.48
N LEU A 409 -22.68 5.65 -2.99
CA LEU A 409 -23.81 6.48 -2.56
C LEU A 409 -24.81 6.72 -3.71
N LEU A 410 -24.33 7.04 -4.90
CA LEU A 410 -25.16 7.26 -6.08
C LEU A 410 -25.89 5.99 -6.56
N SER A 411 -25.45 4.80 -6.16
CA SER A 411 -26.15 3.53 -6.41
C SER A 411 -27.26 3.24 -5.39
N CYS A 412 -27.36 4.02 -4.32
CA CYS A 412 -28.41 3.91 -3.32
C CYS A 412 -29.70 4.54 -3.83
N ASP A 413 -30.80 3.80 -3.74
CA ASP A 413 -32.10 4.35 -4.16
C ASP A 413 -32.49 5.56 -3.29
N GLY A 414 -32.89 6.64 -3.94
CA GLY A 414 -33.22 7.90 -3.28
C GLY A 414 -32.06 8.91 -3.18
N VAL A 415 -30.82 8.56 -3.52
CA VAL A 415 -29.72 9.51 -3.67
C VAL A 415 -29.80 10.16 -5.06
N GLU A 416 -29.91 11.47 -5.13
CA GLU A 416 -29.92 12.23 -6.39
C GLU A 416 -28.52 12.72 -6.77
N ASP A 417 -27.74 13.18 -5.80
CA ASP A 417 -26.35 13.58 -5.99
C ASP A 417 -25.56 13.32 -4.68
N ALA A 418 -24.26 13.08 -4.82
CA ALA A 418 -23.41 12.80 -3.68
C ALA A 418 -22.02 13.43 -3.85
N GLY A 419 -21.52 13.99 -2.76
CA GLY A 419 -20.16 14.51 -2.66
C GLY A 419 -19.53 14.06 -1.34
N VAL A 420 -18.27 13.67 -1.39
CA VAL A 420 -17.55 13.21 -0.19
C VAL A 420 -16.31 14.06 0.00
N ALA A 421 -16.08 14.51 1.24
CA ALA A 421 -14.90 15.25 1.63
C ALA A 421 -14.31 14.70 2.93
N GLY A 422 -12.99 14.79 3.10
CA GLY A 422 -12.33 14.49 4.35
C GLY A 422 -12.56 15.61 5.36
N ILE A 423 -13.00 15.27 6.55
CA ILE A 423 -13.11 16.18 7.68
C ILE A 423 -12.13 15.75 8.78
N THR A 424 -11.66 16.70 9.60
CA THR A 424 -10.69 16.42 10.66
C THR A 424 -11.30 15.51 11.74
N SER A 425 -10.51 14.56 12.18
CA SER A 425 -10.81 13.63 13.28
C SER A 425 -9.59 13.47 14.17
N ASP A 426 -9.75 13.66 15.47
CA ASP A 426 -8.68 13.52 16.46
C ASP A 426 -8.15 12.07 16.53
N GLU A 427 -9.00 11.09 16.25
CA GLU A 427 -8.68 9.66 16.33
C GLU A 427 -8.03 9.13 15.04
N TRP A 428 -8.51 9.58 13.87
CA TRP A 428 -8.19 8.98 12.58
C TRP A 428 -7.40 9.91 11.65
N GLY A 429 -7.10 11.14 12.09
CA GLY A 429 -6.55 12.21 11.26
C GLY A 429 -7.62 12.84 10.38
N GLN A 430 -8.19 12.07 9.47
CA GLN A 430 -9.36 12.44 8.68
C GLN A 430 -10.37 11.30 8.63
N VAL A 431 -11.64 11.65 8.42
CA VAL A 431 -12.71 10.68 8.15
C VAL A 431 -13.59 11.16 7.00
N PRO A 432 -14.19 10.25 6.23
CA PRO A 432 -15.13 10.61 5.17
C PRO A 432 -16.39 11.23 5.74
N CYS A 433 -16.78 12.39 5.18
CA CYS A 433 -18.07 13.03 5.38
C CYS A 433 -18.82 13.04 4.05
N ALA A 434 -20.01 12.48 4.01
CA ALA A 434 -20.86 12.44 2.82
C ALA A 434 -21.84 13.62 2.85
N PHE A 435 -21.90 14.36 1.74
CA PHE A 435 -22.88 15.41 1.48
C PHE A 435 -23.81 14.92 0.39
N ILE A 436 -25.10 14.80 0.70
CA ILE A 436 -26.05 14.06 -0.12
C ILE A 436 -27.27 14.94 -0.46
N VAL A 437 -27.56 15.03 -1.75
CA VAL A 437 -28.83 15.51 -2.26
C VAL A 437 -29.77 14.32 -2.37
N LYS A 438 -30.89 14.36 -1.66
CA LYS A 438 -31.79 13.21 -1.51
C LYS A 438 -33.20 13.48 -1.99
N LYS A 439 -33.92 12.40 -2.31
CA LYS A 439 -35.40 12.38 -2.37
C LYS A 439 -35.99 12.30 -0.96
N ASP A 440 -37.23 12.78 -0.80
CA ASP A 440 -37.89 12.92 0.52
C ASP A 440 -37.96 11.65 1.38
N HIS A 441 -37.91 10.47 0.77
CA HIS A 441 -38.08 9.19 1.50
C HIS A 441 -36.76 8.59 2.02
N LEU A 442 -35.60 9.12 1.62
CA LEU A 442 -34.31 8.55 1.99
C LEU A 442 -33.88 8.95 3.41
N THR A 443 -33.51 7.96 4.21
CA THR A 443 -33.03 8.13 5.58
C THR A 443 -31.52 7.92 5.69
N LYS A 444 -30.89 8.34 6.79
CA LYS A 444 -29.48 8.05 7.08
C LYS A 444 -29.24 6.56 7.25
N GLU A 445 -30.15 5.84 7.86
CA GLU A 445 -30.09 4.40 8.10
C GLU A 445 -30.02 3.61 6.79
N ASP A 446 -30.77 4.04 5.77
CA ASP A 446 -30.73 3.43 4.44
C ASP A 446 -29.34 3.58 3.83
N ILE A 447 -28.75 4.78 3.93
CA ILE A 447 -27.40 5.07 3.43
C ILE A 447 -26.35 4.26 4.19
N ILE A 448 -26.44 4.21 5.53
CA ILE A 448 -25.50 3.43 6.35
C ILE A 448 -25.56 1.96 5.96
N THR A 449 -26.76 1.38 5.90
CA THR A 449 -26.97 -0.01 5.52
C THR A 449 -26.43 -0.30 4.13
N HIS A 450 -26.67 0.62 3.16
CA HIS A 450 -26.15 0.49 1.81
C HIS A 450 -24.61 0.53 1.78
N CYS A 451 -24.00 1.47 2.52
CA CYS A 451 -22.54 1.56 2.65
C CYS A 451 -21.93 0.35 3.37
N GLU A 452 -22.61 -0.22 4.36
CA GLU A 452 -22.15 -1.41 5.08
C GLU A 452 -22.05 -2.65 4.19
N LYS A 453 -22.96 -2.76 3.26
CA LYS A 453 -22.98 -3.85 2.28
C LYS A 453 -21.90 -3.71 1.21
N ASN A 454 -21.53 -2.48 0.84
CA ASN A 454 -20.75 -2.21 -0.36
C ASN A 454 -19.34 -1.65 -0.10
N LEU A 455 -19.04 -1.20 1.14
CA LEU A 455 -17.79 -0.55 1.49
C LEU A 455 -17.13 -1.19 2.72
N ALA A 456 -15.81 -1.25 2.69
CA ALA A 456 -15.00 -1.58 3.86
C ALA A 456 -15.23 -0.54 4.99
N SER A 457 -15.10 -0.97 6.24
CA SER A 457 -15.45 -0.15 7.42
C SER A 457 -14.75 1.20 7.49
N TYR A 458 -13.50 1.29 7.04
CA TYR A 458 -12.70 2.51 7.04
C TYR A 458 -13.08 3.51 5.93
N LYS A 459 -13.79 3.04 4.88
CA LYS A 459 -14.31 3.87 3.78
C LYS A 459 -15.69 4.43 4.05
N ARG A 460 -16.42 3.86 5.01
CA ARG A 460 -17.80 4.28 5.30
C ARG A 460 -17.82 5.70 5.84
N PRO A 461 -18.70 6.58 5.32
CA PRO A 461 -18.87 7.92 5.86
C PRO A 461 -19.12 7.88 7.37
N LYS A 462 -18.37 8.68 8.13
CA LYS A 462 -18.56 8.84 9.57
C LYS A 462 -19.55 9.94 9.89
N LYS A 463 -19.80 10.82 8.91
CA LYS A 463 -20.78 11.88 8.95
C LYS A 463 -21.57 11.89 7.65
N ILE A 464 -22.89 12.09 7.77
CA ILE A 464 -23.81 12.19 6.63
C ILE A 464 -24.59 13.49 6.79
N VAL A 465 -24.46 14.36 5.79
CA VAL A 465 -25.09 15.67 5.74
C VAL A 465 -26.01 15.73 4.54
N PHE A 466 -27.28 16.06 4.76
CA PHE A 466 -28.20 16.35 3.66
C PHE A 466 -28.08 17.80 3.23
N VAL A 467 -28.00 18.03 1.92
CA VAL A 467 -27.85 19.34 1.34
C VAL A 467 -28.83 19.50 0.16
N ASP A 468 -29.23 20.76 -0.14
CA ASP A 468 -30.10 21.04 -1.27
C ASP A 468 -29.37 20.91 -2.62
N GLU A 469 -28.09 21.29 -2.64
CA GLU A 469 -27.24 21.21 -3.83
C GLU A 469 -25.75 21.05 -3.48
N LEU A 470 -24.97 20.48 -4.41
CA LEU A 470 -23.53 20.36 -4.27
C LEU A 470 -22.78 21.47 -5.02
N PRO A 471 -21.74 22.08 -4.43
CA PRO A 471 -20.97 23.13 -5.08
C PRO A 471 -20.16 22.57 -6.25
N ARG A 472 -20.35 23.15 -7.45
CA ARG A 472 -19.66 22.75 -8.67
C ARG A 472 -19.04 23.93 -9.38
N ASN A 473 -17.93 23.69 -10.10
CA ASN A 473 -17.33 24.73 -10.95
C ASN A 473 -18.03 24.83 -12.30
N ALA A 474 -17.58 25.78 -13.15
CA ALA A 474 -18.14 26.02 -14.50
C ALA A 474 -18.07 24.77 -15.42
N SER A 475 -17.18 23.83 -15.15
CA SER A 475 -17.05 22.53 -15.87
C SER A 475 -17.84 21.42 -15.19
N ASN A 476 -18.78 21.75 -14.30
CA ASN A 476 -19.59 20.82 -13.52
C ASN A 476 -18.80 19.88 -12.60
N LYS A 477 -17.54 20.20 -12.26
CA LYS A 477 -16.70 19.43 -11.34
C LYS A 477 -17.04 19.82 -9.90
N LEU A 478 -17.25 18.81 -9.04
CA LEU A 478 -17.50 18.98 -7.62
C LEU A 478 -16.33 19.73 -6.94
N LEU A 479 -16.66 20.74 -6.14
CA LEU A 479 -15.70 21.55 -5.39
C LEU A 479 -15.61 21.07 -3.94
N ARG A 480 -14.93 19.96 -3.69
CA ARG A 480 -14.79 19.34 -2.36
C ARG A 480 -14.16 20.26 -1.32
N ARG A 481 -13.27 21.16 -1.76
CA ARG A 481 -12.72 22.20 -0.88
C ARG A 481 -13.84 23.05 -0.27
N VAL A 482 -14.84 23.41 -1.06
CA VAL A 482 -15.99 24.20 -0.58
C VAL A 482 -16.83 23.40 0.40
N LEU A 483 -17.05 22.11 0.16
CA LEU A 483 -17.75 21.22 1.11
C LEU A 483 -17.03 21.17 2.47
N ARG A 484 -15.71 21.03 2.44
CA ARG A 484 -14.88 21.03 3.65
C ARG A 484 -14.97 22.36 4.41
N GLU A 485 -14.86 23.49 3.69
CA GLU A 485 -15.00 24.81 4.29
C GLU A 485 -16.40 25.06 4.89
N GLN A 486 -17.46 24.56 4.25
CA GLN A 486 -18.83 24.65 4.75
C GLN A 486 -18.99 23.87 6.07
N TRP A 487 -18.41 22.67 6.14
CA TRP A 487 -18.39 21.88 7.38
C TRP A 487 -17.60 22.59 8.50
N GLU A 488 -16.36 23.03 8.21
CA GLU A 488 -15.50 23.68 9.22
C GLU A 488 -16.08 24.98 9.76
N LYS A 489 -16.85 25.72 8.94
CA LYS A 489 -17.55 26.92 9.36
C LYS A 489 -18.88 26.67 10.06
N GLY A 490 -19.30 25.43 10.21
CA GLY A 490 -20.60 25.06 10.79
C GLY A 490 -21.81 25.51 9.96
N MET A 491 -21.61 25.73 8.65
CA MET A 491 -22.69 26.10 7.73
C MET A 491 -23.59 24.90 7.41
N VAL A 492 -23.08 23.72 7.58
CA VAL A 492 -23.78 22.44 7.44
C VAL A 492 -23.44 21.55 8.64
N ALA A 493 -24.37 20.80 9.12
CA ALA A 493 -24.22 19.95 10.30
C ALA A 493 -24.74 18.53 10.01
N ASP A 494 -24.19 17.57 10.72
CA ASP A 494 -24.77 16.24 10.81
C ASP A 494 -26.00 16.35 11.71
N GLU A 495 -27.16 16.54 11.11
CA GLU A 495 -28.42 16.51 11.86
C GLU A 495 -28.69 15.08 12.31
N ASP A 496 -28.81 14.86 13.64
CA ASP A 496 -29.10 13.57 14.27
C ASP A 496 -30.43 12.96 13.80
#